data_3f73bb5e8a91447e5556cac91e179cd2
#
_entry.id   3f73bb5e8a91447e5556cac91e179cd2
#
_cell.length_a   1.000
_cell.length_b   1.000
_cell.length_c   1.000
_cell.angle_alpha   90.00
_cell.angle_beta   90.00
_cell.angle_gamma   90.00
#
_symmetry.space_group_name_H-M   'P 1'
#
loop_
_entity.id
_entity.type
_entity.pdbx_description
1 polymer ?
#
loop_
_entity_poly.entity_id
_entity_poly.type
_entity_poly.pdbx_seq_one_letter_code
_entity_poly.pdbx_strand_id
1 'polypeptide(L)'
;TPAFDRLIKDGKPRLSMGVSLSGNLINLTVDAGDLGPDELAAMLGSYRKKKRYHRLRDGAFVDLSDFELAQLDRLASDLGITQKELATGTVELPSFRAFYLDEEADLDRDRSFTQYLSDFRAIDERVYQVPEGLNATLRPYQEEGLRWLSARLDAGFGGGLADEMGLGKSVQLISLLV
;
A
#
# COMPACT_ATOMS: atom_id res chain seq x y z
N THR A 1 -33.97 -0.59 -24.75
CA THR A 1 -35.41 -0.96 -24.80
C THR A 1 -36.02 -0.86 -23.42
N PRO A 2 -37.27 -0.37 -23.24
CA PRO A 2 -37.88 -0.17 -21.92
C PRO A 2 -37.86 -1.40 -20.99
N ALA A 3 -37.79 -2.59 -21.55
CA ALA A 3 -37.67 -3.85 -20.80
C ALA A 3 -36.26 -4.06 -20.22
N PHE A 4 -35.22 -3.56 -20.89
CA PHE A 4 -33.82 -3.64 -20.41
C PHE A 4 -33.56 -2.59 -19.35
N ASP A 5 -34.12 -1.38 -19.50
CA ASP A 5 -33.95 -0.29 -18.55
C ASP A 5 -34.50 -0.63 -17.15
N ARG A 6 -35.50 -1.52 -17.07
CA ARG A 6 -36.04 -2.04 -15.80
C ARG A 6 -35.13 -3.07 -15.10
N LEU A 7 -34.16 -3.63 -15.82
CA LEU A 7 -33.19 -4.61 -15.27
C LEU A 7 -31.90 -3.94 -14.81
N ILE A 8 -31.74 -2.65 -15.11
CA ILE A 8 -30.62 -1.87 -14.62
C ILE A 8 -30.90 -1.48 -13.16
N LYS A 9 -30.05 -1.86 -12.27
CA LYS A 9 -30.16 -1.52 -10.84
C LYS A 9 -30.00 -0.01 -10.68
N ASP A 10 -31.08 0.67 -10.30
CA ASP A 10 -31.06 2.09 -9.93
C ASP A 10 -30.36 2.21 -8.57
N GLY A 11 -29.15 2.68 -8.57
CA GLY A 11 -28.34 2.92 -7.38
C GLY A 11 -26.88 2.62 -7.68
N LYS A 12 -26.04 3.64 -7.52
CA LYS A 12 -24.58 3.49 -7.62
C LYS A 12 -24.11 2.84 -6.35
N PRO A 13 -23.60 1.58 -6.35
CA PRO A 13 -22.92 1.08 -5.18
C PRO A 13 -21.70 1.97 -4.92
N ARG A 14 -21.66 2.58 -3.75
CA ARG A 14 -20.51 3.38 -3.33
C ARG A 14 -19.38 2.41 -3.02
N LEU A 15 -18.26 2.61 -3.69
CA LEU A 15 -17.04 1.92 -3.39
C LEU A 15 -16.35 2.61 -2.22
N SER A 16 -16.08 1.90 -1.14
CA SER A 16 -15.22 2.37 -0.07
C SER A 16 -13.98 1.49 0.04
N MET A 17 -12.85 2.11 0.25
CA MET A 17 -11.58 1.42 0.42
C MET A 17 -10.97 1.83 1.74
N GLY A 18 -10.61 0.84 2.57
CA GLY A 18 -10.01 1.07 3.87
C GLY A 18 -8.64 0.43 3.98
N VAL A 19 -7.75 1.04 4.76
CA VAL A 19 -6.42 0.52 5.05
C VAL A 19 -6.17 0.45 6.55
N SER A 20 -5.63 -0.70 6.98
CA SER A 20 -5.20 -0.94 8.35
C SER A 20 -3.85 -1.65 8.37
N LEU A 21 -3.12 -1.58 9.49
CA LEU A 21 -1.87 -2.31 9.69
C LEU A 21 -2.09 -3.45 10.68
N SER A 22 -1.63 -4.65 10.31
CA SER A 22 -1.62 -5.83 11.20
C SER A 22 -0.24 -6.47 11.16
N GLY A 23 0.53 -6.37 12.25
CA GLY A 23 1.93 -6.78 12.27
C GLY A 23 2.76 -5.98 11.26
N ASN A 24 3.37 -6.65 10.29
CA ASN A 24 4.17 -6.03 9.22
C ASN A 24 3.45 -6.04 7.86
N LEU A 25 2.13 -6.20 7.86
CA LEU A 25 1.30 -6.24 6.66
C LEU A 25 0.22 -5.16 6.72
N ILE A 26 -0.05 -4.58 5.57
CA ILE A 26 -1.19 -3.69 5.38
C ILE A 26 -2.36 -4.53 4.86
N ASN A 27 -3.50 -4.38 5.50
CA ASN A 27 -4.76 -4.91 5.01
C ASN A 27 -5.49 -3.82 4.23
N LEU A 28 -5.60 -4.00 2.92
CA LEU A 28 -6.44 -3.17 2.06
C LEU A 28 -7.80 -3.86 1.94
N THR A 29 -8.84 -3.24 2.46
CA THR A 29 -10.23 -3.71 2.34
C THR A 29 -10.96 -2.93 1.27
N VAL A 30 -11.75 -3.61 0.46
CA VAL A 30 -12.59 -3.00 -0.55
C VAL A 30 -14.02 -3.43 -0.33
N ASP A 31 -14.89 -2.47 -0.06
CA ASP A 31 -16.32 -2.68 0.17
C ASP A 31 -17.13 -1.97 -0.91
N ALA A 32 -18.08 -2.67 -1.47
CA ALA A 32 -19.01 -2.16 -2.48
C ALA A 32 -20.48 -2.26 -1.99
N GLY A 33 -20.69 -2.18 -0.68
CA GLY A 33 -22.00 -2.25 -0.05
C GLY A 33 -22.64 -3.63 -0.23
N ASP A 34 -23.77 -3.68 -0.92
CA ASP A 34 -24.53 -4.93 -1.12
C ASP A 34 -23.86 -5.94 -2.06
N LEU A 35 -22.76 -5.55 -2.73
CA LEU A 35 -22.05 -6.43 -3.65
C LEU A 35 -20.94 -7.19 -2.90
N GLY A 36 -20.95 -8.51 -3.03
CA GLY A 36 -19.86 -9.33 -2.52
C GLY A 36 -18.53 -9.06 -3.22
N PRO A 37 -17.40 -9.32 -2.55
CA PRO A 37 -16.08 -9.03 -3.11
C PRO A 37 -15.76 -9.81 -4.38
N ASP A 38 -16.27 -11.02 -4.53
CA ASP A 38 -16.14 -11.84 -5.72
C ASP A 38 -16.93 -11.26 -6.90
N GLU A 39 -18.07 -10.65 -6.64
CA GLU A 39 -18.88 -9.97 -7.66
C GLU A 39 -18.22 -8.65 -8.09
N LEU A 40 -17.68 -7.89 -7.12
CA LEU A 40 -16.87 -6.70 -7.41
C LEU A 40 -15.65 -7.04 -8.27
N ALA A 41 -14.93 -8.10 -7.96
CA ALA A 41 -13.80 -8.58 -8.76
C ALA A 41 -14.23 -8.96 -10.18
N ALA A 42 -15.40 -9.59 -10.35
CA ALA A 42 -15.96 -9.92 -11.66
C ALA A 42 -16.37 -8.67 -12.45
N MET A 43 -16.93 -7.65 -11.77
CA MET A 43 -17.25 -6.35 -12.35
C MET A 43 -16.01 -5.63 -12.85
N LEU A 44 -14.92 -5.59 -12.04
CA LEU A 44 -13.65 -5.02 -12.45
C LEU A 44 -13.09 -5.74 -13.70
N GLY A 45 -13.20 -7.07 -13.75
CA GLY A 45 -12.84 -7.85 -14.94
C GLY A 45 -13.65 -7.50 -16.18
N SER A 46 -14.92 -7.14 -16.02
CA SER A 46 -15.77 -6.65 -17.11
C SER A 46 -15.41 -5.24 -17.54
N TYR A 47 -15.09 -4.36 -16.58
CA TYR A 47 -14.60 -3.01 -16.80
C TYR A 47 -13.30 -3.01 -17.62
N ARG A 48 -12.32 -3.81 -17.25
CA ARG A 48 -11.04 -3.99 -17.99
C ARG A 48 -11.24 -4.45 -19.41
N LYS A 49 -12.30 -5.23 -19.68
CA LYS A 49 -12.71 -5.65 -21.02
C LYS A 49 -13.54 -4.58 -21.76
N LYS A 50 -13.65 -3.36 -21.23
CA LYS A 50 -14.40 -2.23 -21.78
C LYS A 50 -15.88 -2.55 -22.06
N LYS A 51 -16.48 -3.42 -21.24
CA LYS A 51 -17.92 -3.67 -21.29
C LYS A 51 -18.64 -2.51 -20.63
N ARG A 52 -19.74 -2.08 -21.21
CA ARG A 52 -20.61 -1.03 -20.63
C ARG A 52 -21.45 -1.55 -19.48
N TYR A 53 -21.91 -2.81 -19.56
CA TYR A 53 -22.77 -3.41 -18.56
C TYR A 53 -22.15 -4.69 -18.00
N HIS A 54 -22.36 -4.92 -16.71
CA HIS A 54 -22.08 -6.18 -16.04
C HIS A 54 -23.38 -6.78 -15.54
N ARG A 55 -23.58 -8.09 -15.73
CA ARG A 55 -24.74 -8.82 -15.22
C ARG A 55 -24.39 -9.39 -13.85
N LEU A 56 -25.14 -8.99 -12.84
CA LEU A 56 -25.04 -9.51 -11.48
C LEU A 56 -25.60 -10.92 -11.37
N ARG A 57 -25.29 -11.61 -10.29
CA ARG A 57 -25.77 -12.97 -9.99
C ARG A 57 -27.29 -13.05 -9.83
N ASP A 58 -27.92 -11.98 -9.31
CA ASP A 58 -29.37 -11.83 -9.18
C ASP A 58 -30.05 -11.59 -10.51
N GLY A 59 -29.29 -11.44 -11.60
CA GLY A 59 -29.78 -11.22 -12.96
C GLY A 59 -29.92 -9.75 -13.34
N ALA A 60 -29.77 -8.81 -12.42
CA ALA A 60 -29.76 -7.38 -12.71
C ALA A 60 -28.51 -6.96 -13.49
N PHE A 61 -28.54 -5.77 -14.08
CA PHE A 61 -27.41 -5.19 -14.78
C PHE A 61 -26.94 -3.93 -14.07
N VAL A 62 -25.63 -3.72 -14.05
CA VAL A 62 -24.99 -2.49 -13.56
C VAL A 62 -24.30 -1.83 -14.75
N ASP A 63 -24.50 -0.51 -14.92
CA ASP A 63 -23.76 0.30 -15.88
C ASP A 63 -22.39 0.64 -15.28
N LEU A 64 -21.34 0.10 -15.89
CA LEU A 64 -19.97 0.26 -15.41
C LEU A 64 -19.39 1.65 -15.70
N SER A 65 -20.02 2.43 -16.57
CA SER A 65 -19.58 3.81 -16.86
C SER A 65 -19.85 4.78 -15.70
N ASP A 66 -20.81 4.43 -14.86
CA ASP A 66 -21.23 5.23 -13.70
C ASP A 66 -20.57 4.80 -12.39
N PHE A 67 -19.70 3.79 -12.43
CA PHE A 67 -19.08 3.22 -11.24
C PHE A 67 -17.63 3.73 -11.06
N GLU A 68 -17.20 3.99 -9.81
CA GLU A 68 -15.85 4.46 -9.48
C GLU A 68 -14.78 3.34 -9.61
N LEU A 69 -14.99 2.44 -10.62
CA LEU A 69 -14.08 1.33 -10.88
C LEU A 69 -12.73 1.77 -11.45
N ALA A 70 -12.66 2.96 -12.03
CA ALA A 70 -11.42 3.48 -12.59
C ALA A 70 -10.33 3.65 -11.52
N GLN A 71 -10.72 4.13 -10.34
CA GLN A 71 -9.81 4.31 -9.22
C GLN A 71 -9.34 2.97 -8.67
N LEU A 72 -10.28 2.02 -8.47
CA LEU A 72 -9.95 0.67 -8.05
C LEU A 72 -9.04 -0.04 -9.06
N ASP A 73 -9.30 0.14 -10.36
CA ASP A 73 -8.48 -0.46 -11.42
C ASP A 73 -7.05 0.07 -11.41
N ARG A 74 -6.89 1.39 -11.26
CA ARG A 74 -5.59 2.03 -11.11
C ARG A 74 -4.87 1.49 -9.88
N LEU A 75 -5.49 1.55 -8.71
CA LEU A 75 -4.92 1.09 -7.45
C LEU A 75 -4.51 -0.40 -7.52
N ALA A 76 -5.40 -1.24 -8.03
CA ALA A 76 -5.11 -2.67 -8.18
C ALA A 76 -3.96 -2.93 -9.16
N SER A 77 -3.85 -2.15 -10.23
CA SER A 77 -2.78 -2.27 -11.22
C SER A 77 -1.43 -1.82 -10.64
N ASP A 78 -1.39 -0.69 -9.94
CA ASP A 78 -0.17 -0.12 -9.35
C ASP A 78 0.37 -0.98 -8.20
N LEU A 79 -0.53 -1.61 -7.44
CA LEU A 79 -0.17 -2.53 -6.36
C LEU A 79 0.06 -3.98 -6.82
N GLY A 80 -0.25 -4.30 -8.08
CA GLY A 80 -0.15 -5.64 -8.62
C GLY A 80 -1.21 -6.61 -8.09
N ILE A 81 -2.35 -6.09 -7.63
CA ILE A 81 -3.44 -6.89 -7.05
C ILE A 81 -4.17 -7.66 -8.16
N THR A 82 -4.22 -8.96 -8.00
CA THR A 82 -4.93 -9.84 -8.93
C THR A 82 -6.44 -9.84 -8.67
N GLN A 83 -7.22 -10.21 -9.68
CA GLN A 83 -8.67 -10.36 -9.53
C GLN A 83 -9.03 -11.43 -8.46
N LYS A 84 -8.20 -12.45 -8.29
CA LYS A 84 -8.41 -13.50 -7.29
C LYS A 84 -8.21 -12.97 -5.87
N GLU A 85 -7.20 -12.16 -5.63
CA GLU A 85 -6.96 -11.50 -4.34
C GLU A 85 -8.08 -10.50 -4.03
N LEU A 86 -8.50 -9.70 -5.01
CA LEU A 86 -9.61 -8.77 -4.82
C LEU A 86 -10.91 -9.49 -4.42
N ALA A 87 -11.15 -10.69 -4.96
CA ALA A 87 -12.33 -11.49 -4.65
C ALA A 87 -12.39 -11.99 -3.19
N THR A 88 -11.31 -11.88 -2.42
CA THR A 88 -11.31 -12.18 -0.97
C THR A 88 -11.87 -11.05 -0.12
N GLY A 89 -11.99 -9.84 -0.67
CA GLY A 89 -12.48 -8.63 0.01
C GLY A 89 -11.41 -7.92 0.85
N THR A 90 -10.32 -8.61 1.18
CA THR A 90 -9.17 -8.02 1.89
C THR A 90 -7.90 -8.51 1.23
N VAL A 91 -7.00 -7.57 0.91
CA VAL A 91 -5.71 -7.87 0.27
C VAL A 91 -4.59 -7.51 1.24
N GLU A 92 -3.71 -8.46 1.50
CA GLU A 92 -2.52 -8.24 2.33
C GLU A 92 -1.37 -7.70 1.46
N LEU A 93 -0.81 -6.56 1.87
CA LEU A 93 0.28 -5.88 1.19
C LEU A 93 1.47 -5.69 2.15
N PRO A 94 2.70 -5.71 1.65
CA PRO A 94 3.87 -5.37 2.46
C PRO A 94 3.79 -3.93 3.00
N SER A 95 4.28 -3.71 4.23
CA SER A 95 4.20 -2.42 4.92
C SER A 95 4.85 -1.26 4.17
N PHE A 96 5.87 -1.50 3.34
CA PHE A 96 6.50 -0.44 2.54
C PHE A 96 5.54 0.21 1.51
N ARG A 97 4.41 -0.44 1.19
CA ARG A 97 3.35 0.14 0.34
C ARG A 97 2.55 1.23 1.05
N ALA A 98 2.74 1.41 2.38
CA ALA A 98 2.04 2.42 3.15
C ALA A 98 2.23 3.84 2.58
N PHE A 99 3.45 4.14 2.12
CA PHE A 99 3.76 5.47 1.55
C PHE A 99 3.00 5.76 0.27
N TYR A 100 2.86 4.76 -0.60
CA TYR A 100 2.04 4.89 -1.80
C TYR A 100 0.55 5.08 -1.44
N LEU A 101 0.05 4.29 -0.49
CA LEU A 101 -1.35 4.36 -0.05
C LEU A 101 -1.66 5.66 0.72
N ASP A 102 -0.66 6.27 1.36
CA ASP A 102 -0.83 7.56 2.05
C ASP A 102 -1.07 8.73 1.09
N GLU A 103 -0.61 8.63 -0.15
CA GLU A 103 -0.84 9.63 -1.19
C GLU A 103 -2.23 9.52 -1.83
N GLU A 104 -2.94 8.40 -1.65
CA GLU A 104 -4.27 8.18 -2.22
C GLU A 104 -5.35 8.87 -1.38
N ALA A 105 -6.07 9.84 -1.98
CA ALA A 105 -7.00 10.71 -1.26
C ALA A 105 -8.23 10.00 -0.70
N ASP A 106 -8.73 8.97 -1.41
CA ASP A 106 -10.04 8.34 -1.15
C ASP A 106 -9.92 7.03 -0.37
N LEU A 107 -8.87 6.88 0.46
CA LEU A 107 -8.70 5.75 1.35
C LEU A 107 -9.09 6.11 2.79
N ASP A 108 -9.92 5.28 3.39
CA ASP A 108 -10.22 5.36 4.82
C ASP A 108 -9.05 4.72 5.61
N ARG A 109 -8.33 5.56 6.36
CA ARG A 109 -7.12 5.18 7.11
C ARG A 109 -7.49 4.93 8.56
N ASP A 110 -7.28 3.71 9.00
CA ASP A 110 -7.47 3.42 10.42
C ASP A 110 -6.33 4.00 11.28
N ARG A 111 -6.50 3.90 12.60
CA ARG A 111 -5.51 4.41 13.56
C ARG A 111 -4.18 3.67 13.47
N SER A 112 -4.18 2.37 13.20
CA SER A 112 -2.96 1.56 13.13
C SER A 112 -2.08 1.98 11.95
N PHE A 113 -2.70 2.26 10.80
CA PHE A 113 -2.03 2.73 9.60
C PHE A 113 -1.45 4.16 9.78
N THR A 114 -2.25 5.08 10.32
CA THR A 114 -1.80 6.46 10.57
C THR A 114 -0.68 6.52 11.61
N GLN A 115 -0.75 5.68 12.66
CA GLN A 115 0.31 5.57 13.66
C GLN A 115 1.61 5.06 13.05
N TYR A 116 1.57 4.01 12.23
CA TYR A 116 2.73 3.49 11.53
C TYR A 116 3.46 4.57 10.71
N LEU A 117 2.72 5.36 9.93
CA LEU A 117 3.31 6.45 9.16
C LEU A 117 3.91 7.54 10.06
N SER A 118 3.24 7.88 11.16
CA SER A 118 3.74 8.84 12.14
C SER A 118 5.03 8.35 12.79
N ASP A 119 5.05 7.09 13.23
CA ASP A 119 6.23 6.48 13.85
C ASP A 119 7.41 6.43 12.87
N PHE A 120 7.14 6.10 11.60
CA PHE A 120 8.15 6.10 10.55
C PHE A 120 8.76 7.49 10.34
N ARG A 121 7.92 8.54 10.27
CA ARG A 121 8.39 9.92 10.11
C ARG A 121 9.21 10.39 11.33
N ALA A 122 8.80 9.97 12.53
CA ALA A 122 9.51 10.28 13.77
C ALA A 122 10.90 9.62 13.88
N ILE A 123 11.14 8.52 13.15
CA ILE A 123 12.46 7.84 13.13
C ILE A 123 13.52 8.74 12.50
N ASP A 124 13.21 9.48 11.45
CA ASP A 124 14.17 10.39 10.80
C ASP A 124 14.62 11.55 11.71
N GLU A 125 13.86 11.86 12.75
CA GLU A 125 14.17 12.91 13.74
C GLU A 125 15.04 12.39 14.91
N ARG A 126 15.23 11.07 15.03
CA ARG A 126 16.03 10.49 16.11
C ARG A 126 17.51 10.77 15.91
N VAL A 127 18.18 11.11 17.01
CA VAL A 127 19.64 11.27 17.02
C VAL A 127 20.29 9.92 17.29
N TYR A 128 20.91 9.35 16.27
CA TYR A 128 21.71 8.14 16.40
C TYR A 128 23.16 8.52 16.75
N GLN A 129 23.71 7.85 17.74
CA GLN A 129 25.10 8.08 18.20
C GLN A 129 26.02 6.98 17.70
N VAL A 130 27.30 7.32 17.52
CA VAL A 130 28.31 6.32 17.23
C VAL A 130 28.45 5.40 18.44
N PRO A 131 28.45 4.06 18.28
CA PRO A 131 28.58 3.13 19.39
C PRO A 131 29.89 3.28 20.14
N GLU A 132 29.84 3.26 21.47
CA GLU A 132 31.04 3.37 22.33
C GLU A 132 32.02 2.19 22.15
N GLY A 133 31.51 1.01 21.71
CA GLY A 133 32.31 -0.18 21.45
C GLY A 133 33.13 -0.14 20.17
N LEU A 134 32.93 0.88 19.32
CA LEU A 134 33.61 0.98 18.03
C LEU A 134 35.07 1.45 18.23
N ASN A 135 36.03 0.57 17.98
CA ASN A 135 37.48 0.93 18.02
C ASN A 135 37.94 1.59 16.69
N ALA A 136 37.19 2.61 16.25
CA ALA A 136 37.50 3.40 15.07
C ALA A 136 36.85 4.79 15.18
N THR A 137 37.46 5.77 14.50
CA THR A 137 36.87 7.11 14.38
C THR A 137 36.18 7.23 13.01
N LEU A 138 34.88 7.46 13.01
CA LEU A 138 34.14 7.69 11.81
C LEU A 138 34.39 9.09 11.26
N ARG A 139 34.44 9.21 9.94
CA ARG A 139 34.43 10.50 9.26
C ARG A 139 33.01 11.05 9.22
N PRO A 140 32.77 12.37 9.06
CA PRO A 140 31.43 12.94 9.09
C PRO A 140 30.41 12.26 8.15
N TYR A 141 30.79 11.94 6.91
CA TYR A 141 29.91 11.24 5.97
C TYR A 141 29.61 9.79 6.39
N GLN A 142 30.55 9.13 7.14
CA GLN A 142 30.32 7.78 7.66
C GLN A 142 29.34 7.80 8.85
N GLU A 143 29.39 8.84 9.68
CA GLU A 143 28.40 9.06 10.75
C GLU A 143 27.01 9.33 10.16
N GLU A 144 26.94 10.13 9.08
CA GLU A 144 25.68 10.38 8.37
C GLU A 144 25.11 9.08 7.79
N GLY A 145 25.95 8.27 7.13
CA GLY A 145 25.57 6.96 6.63
C GLY A 145 25.11 6.00 7.73
N LEU A 146 25.78 6.00 8.89
CA LEU A 146 25.36 5.22 10.06
C LEU A 146 23.97 5.64 10.55
N ARG A 147 23.76 6.96 10.74
CA ARG A 147 22.47 7.50 11.17
C ARG A 147 21.35 7.11 10.21
N TRP A 148 21.61 7.26 8.90
CA TRP A 148 20.65 6.88 7.88
C TRP A 148 20.30 5.38 7.89
N LEU A 149 21.33 4.51 7.98
CA LEU A 149 21.14 3.06 8.06
C LEU A 149 20.38 2.66 9.32
N SER A 150 20.75 3.21 10.49
CA SER A 150 20.08 2.93 11.76
C SER A 150 18.59 3.30 11.69
N ALA A 151 18.29 4.50 11.15
CA ALA A 151 16.91 4.94 10.95
C ALA A 151 16.13 3.97 10.05
N ARG A 152 16.72 3.47 8.96
CA ARG A 152 16.06 2.53 8.06
C ARG A 152 15.83 1.17 8.70
N LEU A 153 16.78 0.67 9.48
CA LEU A 153 16.62 -0.59 10.21
C LEU A 153 15.53 -0.50 11.29
N ASP A 154 15.51 0.59 12.06
CA ASP A 154 14.46 0.83 13.07
C ASP A 154 13.06 0.91 12.45
N ALA A 155 12.99 1.39 11.22
CA ALA A 155 11.77 1.41 10.42
C ALA A 155 11.39 0.05 9.81
N GLY A 156 12.22 -0.98 9.98
CA GLY A 156 12.03 -2.31 9.37
C GLY A 156 12.40 -2.38 7.89
N PHE A 157 13.18 -1.41 7.40
CA PHE A 157 13.68 -1.41 6.02
C PHE A 157 15.14 -1.85 5.96
N GLY A 158 15.56 -2.34 4.81
CA GLY A 158 16.97 -2.49 4.47
C GLY A 158 17.53 -1.20 3.87
N GLY A 159 18.86 -1.15 3.76
CA GLY A 159 19.56 -0.06 3.09
C GLY A 159 20.78 -0.55 2.35
N GLY A 160 21.29 0.24 1.42
CA GLY A 160 22.53 -0.03 0.69
C GLY A 160 23.44 1.19 0.69
N LEU A 161 24.72 0.98 1.00
CA LEU A 161 25.78 1.99 0.87
C LEU A 161 26.41 1.87 -0.51
N ALA A 162 26.09 2.79 -1.40
CA ALA A 162 26.57 2.83 -2.78
C ALA A 162 27.81 3.72 -2.96
N ASP A 163 28.58 3.95 -1.88
CA ASP A 163 29.81 4.74 -1.90
C ASP A 163 30.89 4.10 -2.80
N GLU A 164 31.85 4.88 -3.26
CA GLU A 164 33.01 4.40 -3.99
C GLU A 164 33.90 3.44 -3.17
N MET A 165 34.70 2.64 -3.85
CA MET A 165 35.66 1.75 -3.20
C MET A 165 36.68 2.56 -2.39
N GLY A 166 37.05 2.06 -1.18
CA GLY A 166 38.04 2.72 -0.31
C GLY A 166 37.45 3.72 0.68
N LEU A 167 36.16 4.07 0.61
CA LEU A 167 35.50 5.02 1.52
C LEU A 167 35.10 4.43 2.87
N GLY A 168 35.51 3.20 3.17
CA GLY A 168 35.34 2.61 4.51
C GLY A 168 33.91 2.12 4.82
N LYS A 169 33.18 1.62 3.82
CA LYS A 169 31.84 1.00 4.01
C LYS A 169 31.84 -0.09 5.09
N SER A 170 32.91 -0.85 5.19
CA SER A 170 33.05 -1.91 6.21
C SER A 170 33.01 -1.36 7.63
N VAL A 171 33.62 -0.18 7.89
CA VAL A 171 33.58 0.45 9.21
C VAL A 171 32.17 0.92 9.55
N GLN A 172 31.46 1.49 8.58
CA GLN A 172 30.04 1.88 8.75
C GLN A 172 29.14 0.65 9.05
N LEU A 173 29.36 -0.47 8.36
CA LEU A 173 28.61 -1.70 8.62
C LEU A 173 28.95 -2.27 10.02
N ILE A 174 30.22 -2.28 10.42
CA ILE A 174 30.61 -2.73 11.75
C ILE A 174 30.00 -1.84 12.83
N SER A 175 30.01 -0.51 12.66
CA SER A 175 29.40 0.41 13.62
C SER A 175 27.88 0.23 13.77
N LEU A 176 27.23 -0.35 12.79
CA LEU A 176 25.80 -0.68 12.85
C LEU A 176 25.53 -1.97 13.65
N LEU A 177 26.52 -2.86 13.76
CA LEU A 177 26.39 -4.17 14.39
C LEU A 177 26.88 -4.21 15.85
N VAL A 178 27.57 -3.17 16.30
CA VAL A 178 28.08 -3.01 17.67
C VAL A 178 27.10 -2.23 18.52
#